data_f7e52770dfdd4accf1374b486487b370
#
_entry.id   f7e52770dfdd4accf1374b486487b370
#
_cell.length_a   1.000
_cell.length_b   1.000
_cell.length_c   1.000
_cell.angle_alpha   90.00
_cell.angle_beta   90.00
_cell.angle_gamma   90.00
#
_symmetry.space_group_name_H-M   'P 1'
#
loop_
_entity.id
_entity.type
_entity.pdbx_description
1 polymer ?
#
loop_
_entity_poly.entity_id
_entity_poly.type
_entity_poly.pdbx_seq_one_letter_code
_entity_poly.pdbx_strand_id
1 'polypeptide(L)'
;MQCGLAYPFWNSLEFRRMNGTVELIIDGKPLVLPTIVGTENETGIDISSLRAKTGCITLDPGYGNTGACKSAITFIDGEKGILQYRGYDIAELAQKSTFIETAYLLIYGELPTATELAGFSALLTENQMLHQDMLQHFDAFPPKAHPMSILSAMIHASSAYPSMKTYRKSLKEAFPIHAARLISQTRTIATCSYRKAAGLPPSYPKTNLKYTENFLHMMFSLPGEDYDLNPEVVRALDLIFLLHADHEQNCSTSTVRMVASSQANVFASASAGVCALWGPLHGGANQAVLEMLEEIHRDGDDGSKFLDQVKNKVGNRRLMGFGHRVYKSFDPRAVIIKEQCDKVLTQLNVSDPLLEIAKKLEEVALNDDYFVSRKLYPNVDFYSGIIMRAIGIPMNMFTVLFAIGRMPGWVANYKEVMDDPESRISRPRQIYTGETLRPYKPMAERA
;
A
#
# COMPACT_ATOMS: atom_id res chain seq x y z
N MET A 1 -9.21 -26.31 -58.28
CA MET A 1 -8.12 -26.80 -57.42
C MET A 1 -8.11 -25.92 -56.19
N GLN A 2 -8.76 -26.41 -55.11
CA GLN A 2 -8.78 -25.74 -53.80
C GLN A 2 -7.58 -26.23 -53.02
N CYS A 3 -6.65 -25.34 -52.70
CA CYS A 3 -5.54 -25.60 -51.79
C CYS A 3 -6.02 -25.34 -50.36
N GLY A 4 -6.33 -26.40 -49.65
CA GLY A 4 -6.64 -26.35 -48.22
C GLY A 4 -5.35 -26.19 -47.42
N LEU A 5 -5.17 -25.05 -46.79
CA LEU A 5 -4.19 -24.84 -45.72
C LEU A 5 -4.72 -25.46 -44.46
N ALA A 6 -4.17 -26.61 -44.08
CA ALA A 6 -4.37 -27.21 -42.76
C ALA A 6 -3.63 -26.36 -41.70
N TYR A 7 -4.37 -25.70 -40.85
CA TYR A 7 -3.80 -25.12 -39.62
C TYR A 7 -3.38 -26.25 -38.66
N PRO A 8 -2.17 -26.19 -38.08
CA PRO A 8 -1.76 -27.22 -37.14
C PRO A 8 -2.64 -27.17 -35.90
N PHE A 9 -3.06 -28.35 -35.46
CA PHE A 9 -3.84 -28.60 -34.27
C PHE A 9 -3.26 -27.84 -33.05
N TRP A 10 -4.03 -26.94 -32.46
CA TRP A 10 -3.80 -26.46 -31.12
C TRP A 10 -4.04 -27.66 -30.17
N ASN A 11 -2.97 -28.21 -29.62
CA ASN A 11 -3.07 -29.20 -28.57
C ASN A 11 -3.77 -28.54 -27.35
N SER A 12 -4.93 -29.05 -27.02
CA SER A 12 -5.68 -28.66 -25.85
C SER A 12 -4.83 -28.92 -24.61
N LEU A 13 -4.54 -27.89 -23.84
CA LEU A 13 -4.01 -28.02 -22.48
C LEU A 13 -5.10 -28.67 -21.62
N GLU A 14 -5.04 -29.99 -21.41
CA GLU A 14 -5.89 -30.67 -20.47
C GLU A 14 -5.27 -30.59 -19.08
N PHE A 15 -5.95 -29.87 -18.16
CA PHE A 15 -5.64 -29.88 -16.74
C PHE A 15 -6.44 -31.01 -16.06
N ARG A 16 -5.77 -31.98 -15.47
CA ARG A 16 -6.40 -32.97 -14.59
C ARG A 16 -6.02 -32.68 -13.15
N ARG A 17 -6.99 -32.25 -12.33
CA ARG A 17 -6.81 -32.16 -10.87
C ARG A 17 -6.83 -33.57 -10.28
N MET A 18 -5.77 -33.91 -9.55
CA MET A 18 -5.64 -35.09 -8.70
C MET A 18 -5.43 -34.61 -7.25
N ASN A 19 -5.78 -35.41 -6.25
CA ASN A 19 -5.62 -35.02 -4.85
C ASN A 19 -4.18 -34.53 -4.57
N GLY A 20 -4.03 -33.21 -4.30
CA GLY A 20 -2.76 -32.56 -3.96
C GLY A 20 -1.78 -32.35 -5.13
N THR A 21 -2.20 -32.62 -6.40
CA THR A 21 -1.34 -32.45 -7.58
C THR A 21 -2.15 -31.99 -8.79
N VAL A 22 -1.44 -31.44 -9.79
CA VAL A 22 -1.98 -31.13 -11.12
C VAL A 22 -1.08 -31.74 -12.18
N GLU A 23 -1.65 -32.29 -13.22
CA GLU A 23 -0.92 -32.78 -14.39
C GLU A 23 -0.91 -31.69 -15.47
N LEU A 24 0.30 -31.35 -15.92
CA LEU A 24 0.54 -30.40 -17.02
C LEU A 24 1.20 -31.17 -18.17
N ILE A 25 0.65 -31.10 -19.36
CA ILE A 25 1.22 -31.74 -20.55
C ILE A 25 2.08 -30.72 -21.29
N ILE A 26 3.39 -31.02 -21.42
CA ILE A 26 4.35 -30.18 -22.16
C ILE A 26 5.00 -31.07 -23.24
N ASP A 27 4.88 -30.66 -24.50
CA ASP A 27 5.39 -31.40 -25.65
C ASP A 27 4.93 -32.88 -25.68
N GLY A 28 3.65 -33.11 -25.30
CA GLY A 28 3.05 -34.44 -25.25
C GLY A 28 3.49 -35.29 -24.04
N LYS A 29 4.28 -34.77 -23.12
CA LYS A 29 4.76 -35.47 -21.93
C LYS A 29 4.07 -34.96 -20.69
N PRO A 30 3.48 -35.85 -19.85
CA PRO A 30 2.84 -35.43 -18.61
C PRO A 30 3.89 -35.03 -17.56
N LEU A 31 3.64 -33.92 -16.90
CA LEU A 31 4.40 -33.43 -15.75
C LEU A 31 3.45 -33.23 -14.57
N VAL A 32 3.67 -33.99 -13.50
CA VAL A 32 2.91 -33.83 -12.26
C VAL A 32 3.61 -32.81 -11.36
N LEU A 33 2.85 -31.78 -10.95
CA LEU A 33 3.27 -30.72 -10.05
C LEU A 33 2.43 -30.72 -8.78
N PRO A 34 3.03 -30.45 -7.61
CA PRO A 34 2.29 -30.31 -6.35
C PRO A 34 1.34 -29.10 -6.39
N THR A 35 0.25 -29.19 -5.64
CA THR A 35 -0.60 -28.04 -5.34
C THR A 35 -0.55 -27.70 -3.86
N ILE A 36 -0.62 -26.40 -3.56
CA ILE A 36 -0.70 -25.87 -2.20
C ILE A 36 -2.06 -25.24 -2.05
N VAL A 37 -2.79 -25.59 -1.00
CA VAL A 37 -4.12 -25.04 -0.71
C VAL A 37 -4.02 -24.16 0.53
N GLY A 38 -4.46 -22.91 0.40
CA GLY A 38 -4.56 -21.96 1.51
C GLY A 38 -5.74 -22.25 2.43
N THR A 39 -5.82 -21.57 3.56
CA THR A 39 -6.89 -21.73 4.56
C THR A 39 -8.26 -21.33 4.04
N GLU A 40 -8.32 -20.41 3.08
CA GLU A 40 -9.54 -19.97 2.38
C GLU A 40 -9.76 -20.71 1.06
N ASN A 41 -9.13 -21.89 0.89
CA ASN A 41 -9.25 -22.77 -0.27
C ASN A 41 -8.66 -22.23 -1.59
N GLU A 42 -7.83 -21.22 -1.56
CA GLU A 42 -7.04 -20.79 -2.72
C GLU A 42 -6.04 -21.90 -3.07
N THR A 43 -5.95 -22.23 -4.34
CA THR A 43 -5.07 -23.32 -4.80
C THR A 43 -3.95 -22.76 -5.66
N GLY A 44 -2.72 -22.85 -5.21
CA GLY A 44 -1.50 -22.57 -5.97
C GLY A 44 -0.87 -23.84 -6.55
N ILE A 45 -0.28 -23.74 -7.74
CA ILE A 45 0.53 -24.79 -8.35
C ILE A 45 1.99 -24.49 -8.02
N ASP A 46 2.68 -25.44 -7.36
CA ASP A 46 4.12 -25.30 -7.10
C ASP A 46 4.91 -25.61 -8.38
N ILE A 47 5.41 -24.56 -9.00
CA ILE A 47 6.21 -24.63 -10.24
C ILE A 47 7.73 -24.71 -9.99
N SER A 48 8.19 -24.86 -8.76
CA SER A 48 9.61 -24.85 -8.41
C SER A 48 10.44 -25.87 -9.20
N SER A 49 9.88 -27.05 -9.50
CA SER A 49 10.54 -28.11 -10.27
C SER A 49 10.37 -28.01 -11.79
N LEU A 50 9.50 -27.13 -12.29
CA LEU A 50 9.12 -27.03 -13.72
C LEU A 50 10.35 -26.90 -14.63
N ARG A 51 11.20 -25.91 -14.35
CA ARG A 51 12.37 -25.66 -15.20
C ARG A 51 13.38 -26.81 -15.21
N ALA A 52 13.63 -27.42 -14.05
CA ALA A 52 14.58 -28.52 -13.97
C ALA A 52 14.12 -29.74 -14.77
N LYS A 53 12.80 -29.98 -14.85
CA LYS A 53 12.22 -31.12 -15.54
C LYS A 53 11.98 -30.88 -17.05
N THR A 54 11.77 -29.63 -17.47
CA THR A 54 11.29 -29.31 -18.84
C THR A 54 12.13 -28.26 -19.57
N GLY A 55 13.00 -27.53 -18.87
CA GLY A 55 13.66 -26.34 -19.41
C GLY A 55 12.78 -25.08 -19.47
N CYS A 56 11.45 -25.21 -19.36
CA CYS A 56 10.51 -24.09 -19.45
C CYS A 56 10.47 -23.26 -18.19
N ILE A 57 10.12 -21.97 -18.32
CA ILE A 57 9.76 -21.06 -17.23
C ILE A 57 8.36 -20.49 -17.47
N THR A 58 7.71 -20.04 -16.41
CA THR A 58 6.46 -19.27 -16.52
C THR A 58 6.75 -17.82 -16.88
N LEU A 59 5.82 -17.17 -17.57
CA LEU A 59 5.86 -15.73 -17.88
C LEU A 59 4.53 -15.11 -17.45
N ASP A 60 4.60 -14.24 -16.47
CA ASP A 60 3.46 -13.47 -15.96
C ASP A 60 3.93 -12.04 -15.61
N PRO A 61 3.93 -11.12 -16.61
CA PRO A 61 4.32 -9.74 -16.37
C PRO A 61 3.39 -9.06 -15.36
N GLY A 62 3.96 -8.57 -14.26
CA GLY A 62 3.21 -7.91 -13.18
C GLY A 62 2.54 -8.85 -12.19
N TYR A 63 2.83 -10.15 -12.26
CA TYR A 63 2.38 -11.16 -11.27
C TYR A 63 0.87 -11.22 -11.07
N GLY A 64 0.09 -11.00 -12.15
CA GLY A 64 -1.38 -10.97 -12.08
C GLY A 64 -2.01 -12.31 -11.73
N ASN A 65 -1.31 -13.43 -11.97
CA ASN A 65 -1.74 -14.79 -11.69
C ASN A 65 -0.62 -15.64 -11.06
N THR A 66 0.26 -15.00 -10.29
CA THR A 66 1.41 -15.68 -9.66
C THR A 66 1.41 -15.45 -8.16
N GLY A 67 1.25 -16.51 -7.38
CA GLY A 67 1.50 -16.50 -5.95
C GLY A 67 2.99 -16.36 -5.66
N ALA A 68 3.41 -15.21 -5.14
CA ALA A 68 4.82 -14.93 -4.86
C ALA A 68 5.28 -15.45 -3.50
N CYS A 69 4.36 -15.71 -2.58
CA CYS A 69 4.64 -16.18 -1.22
C CYS A 69 3.41 -16.86 -0.61
N LYS A 70 3.61 -17.55 0.51
CA LYS A 70 2.57 -17.87 1.50
C LYS A 70 2.58 -16.76 2.54
N SER A 71 1.41 -16.28 2.96
CA SER A 71 1.29 -15.24 3.98
C SER A 71 0.05 -15.47 4.84
N ALA A 72 0.14 -15.17 6.13
CA ALA A 72 -0.96 -15.24 7.07
C ALA A 72 -1.42 -13.84 7.54
N ILE A 73 -1.01 -12.77 6.85
CA ILE A 73 -1.22 -11.39 7.31
C ILE A 73 -2.59 -10.86 6.85
N THR A 74 -2.85 -10.92 5.56
CA THR A 74 -4.06 -10.34 4.97
C THR A 74 -4.67 -11.31 3.97
N PHE A 75 -5.98 -11.50 4.05
CA PHE A 75 -6.77 -12.21 3.05
C PHE A 75 -7.72 -11.26 2.33
N ILE A 76 -7.80 -11.41 1.00
CA ILE A 76 -8.71 -10.64 0.15
C ILE A 76 -9.44 -11.60 -0.79
N ASP A 77 -10.79 -11.57 -0.74
CA ASP A 77 -11.62 -12.11 -1.82
C ASP A 77 -12.24 -10.94 -2.60
N GLY A 78 -11.62 -10.63 -3.73
CA GLY A 78 -12.04 -9.49 -4.55
C GLY A 78 -13.40 -9.66 -5.22
N GLU A 79 -13.84 -10.89 -5.48
CA GLU A 79 -15.17 -11.16 -6.06
C GLU A 79 -16.28 -10.95 -5.02
N LYS A 80 -16.03 -11.32 -3.77
CA LYS A 80 -16.99 -11.15 -2.66
C LYS A 80 -16.85 -9.80 -1.93
N GLY A 81 -15.78 -9.03 -2.19
CA GLY A 81 -15.51 -7.78 -1.47
C GLY A 81 -15.12 -8.00 -0.01
N ILE A 82 -14.37 -9.08 0.27
CA ILE A 82 -13.89 -9.43 1.61
C ILE A 82 -12.47 -8.93 1.78
N LEU A 83 -12.19 -8.33 2.94
CA LEU A 83 -10.84 -7.99 3.42
C LEU A 83 -10.75 -8.38 4.90
N GLN A 84 -9.73 -9.15 5.23
CA GLN A 84 -9.47 -9.58 6.60
C GLN A 84 -8.01 -9.34 6.97
N TYR A 85 -7.74 -8.87 8.19
CA TYR A 85 -6.41 -8.84 8.80
C TYR A 85 -6.31 -9.94 9.83
N ARG A 86 -5.41 -10.90 9.62
CA ARG A 86 -5.23 -12.06 10.51
C ARG A 86 -6.53 -12.82 10.80
N GLY A 87 -7.45 -12.88 9.84
CA GLY A 87 -8.76 -13.52 9.98
C GLY A 87 -9.86 -12.64 10.56
N TYR A 88 -9.56 -11.42 11.02
CA TYR A 88 -10.57 -10.46 11.48
C TYR A 88 -11.10 -9.62 10.33
N ASP A 89 -12.42 -9.52 10.22
CA ASP A 89 -13.08 -8.70 9.19
C ASP A 89 -12.74 -7.22 9.34
N ILE A 90 -12.48 -6.54 8.22
CA ILE A 90 -12.06 -5.13 8.22
C ILE A 90 -13.12 -4.20 8.79
N ALA A 91 -14.42 -4.49 8.58
CA ALA A 91 -15.50 -3.65 9.13
C ALA A 91 -15.58 -3.80 10.66
N GLU A 92 -15.36 -5.00 11.18
CA GLU A 92 -15.32 -5.24 12.62
C GLU A 92 -14.12 -4.54 13.27
N LEU A 93 -12.92 -4.64 12.68
CA LEU A 93 -11.74 -3.90 13.14
C LEU A 93 -11.96 -2.39 13.06
N ALA A 94 -12.52 -1.89 11.97
CA ALA A 94 -12.83 -0.47 11.82
C ALA A 94 -13.80 0.04 12.89
N GLN A 95 -14.75 -0.77 13.31
CA GLN A 95 -15.73 -0.40 14.33
C GLN A 95 -15.18 -0.45 15.76
N LYS A 96 -14.39 -1.49 16.08
CA LYS A 96 -14.03 -1.86 17.46
C LYS A 96 -12.58 -1.58 17.83
N SER A 97 -11.69 -1.48 16.84
CA SER A 97 -10.25 -1.36 17.06
C SER A 97 -9.72 0.05 16.80
N THR A 98 -8.45 0.24 17.08
CA THR A 98 -7.65 1.43 16.74
C THR A 98 -6.52 1.06 15.79
N PHE A 99 -5.93 2.06 15.14
CA PHE A 99 -4.77 1.84 14.27
C PHE A 99 -3.62 1.12 15.00
N ILE A 100 -3.33 1.48 16.24
CA ILE A 100 -2.21 0.88 17.00
C ILE A 100 -2.51 -0.55 17.43
N GLU A 101 -3.75 -0.85 17.81
CA GLU A 101 -4.17 -2.21 18.12
C GLU A 101 -4.12 -3.10 16.86
N THR A 102 -4.59 -2.57 15.73
CA THR A 102 -4.50 -3.26 14.42
C THR A 102 -3.04 -3.44 13.97
N ALA A 103 -2.16 -2.45 14.22
CA ALA A 103 -0.73 -2.57 13.96
C ALA A 103 -0.09 -3.72 14.76
N TYR A 104 -0.47 -3.86 16.04
CA TYR A 104 -0.03 -4.99 16.86
C TYR A 104 -0.51 -6.32 16.26
N LEU A 105 -1.81 -6.41 15.94
CA LEU A 105 -2.41 -7.61 15.32
C LEU A 105 -1.64 -8.03 14.07
N LEU A 106 -1.39 -7.13 13.14
CA LEU A 106 -0.69 -7.44 11.89
C LEU A 106 0.72 -7.97 12.14
N ILE A 107 1.46 -7.38 13.08
CA ILE A 107 2.87 -7.70 13.35
C ILE A 107 3.02 -9.00 14.16
N TYR A 108 2.16 -9.20 15.17
CA TYR A 108 2.31 -10.30 16.13
C TYR A 108 1.32 -11.45 15.91
N GLY A 109 0.27 -11.25 15.13
CA GLY A 109 -0.65 -12.31 14.67
C GLY A 109 -1.95 -12.43 15.45
N GLU A 110 -2.03 -11.85 16.67
CA GLU A 110 -3.19 -11.90 17.54
C GLU A 110 -3.55 -10.50 18.06
N LEU A 111 -4.80 -10.29 18.42
CA LEU A 111 -5.21 -9.06 19.11
C LEU A 111 -4.52 -8.98 20.48
N PRO A 112 -3.99 -7.80 20.86
CA PRO A 112 -3.29 -7.64 22.12
C PRO A 112 -4.23 -7.72 23.32
N THR A 113 -3.77 -8.29 24.40
CA THR A 113 -4.34 -8.04 25.72
C THR A 113 -4.15 -6.58 26.12
N ALA A 114 -4.88 -6.09 27.13
CA ALA A 114 -4.72 -4.72 27.61
C ALA A 114 -3.27 -4.41 28.04
N THR A 115 -2.59 -5.37 28.64
CA THR A 115 -1.18 -5.25 29.05
C THR A 115 -0.23 -5.16 27.88
N GLU A 116 -0.43 -5.99 26.84
CA GLU A 116 0.38 -5.99 25.62
C GLU A 116 0.17 -4.70 24.81
N LEU A 117 -1.07 -4.23 24.70
CA LEU A 117 -1.37 -2.95 24.04
C LEU A 117 -0.74 -1.77 24.76
N ALA A 118 -0.80 -1.76 26.08
CA ALA A 118 -0.14 -0.74 26.89
C ALA A 118 1.39 -0.78 26.72
N GLY A 119 1.99 -1.98 26.76
CA GLY A 119 3.41 -2.18 26.52
C GLY A 119 3.85 -1.75 25.11
N PHE A 120 3.08 -2.09 24.08
CA PHE A 120 3.37 -1.69 22.71
C PHE A 120 3.23 -0.17 22.53
N SER A 121 2.20 0.44 23.08
CA SER A 121 2.00 1.90 23.05
C SER A 121 3.14 2.64 23.77
N ALA A 122 3.60 2.13 24.91
CA ALA A 122 4.75 2.67 25.63
C ALA A 122 6.03 2.56 24.77
N LEU A 123 6.25 1.41 24.12
CA LEU A 123 7.40 1.20 23.25
C LEU A 123 7.40 2.17 22.03
N LEU A 124 6.23 2.43 21.44
CA LEU A 124 6.06 3.43 20.38
C LEU A 124 6.43 4.84 20.89
N THR A 125 5.91 5.21 22.06
CA THR A 125 6.16 6.52 22.69
C THR A 125 7.63 6.73 23.03
N GLU A 126 8.31 5.72 23.56
CA GLU A 126 9.75 5.77 23.85
C GLU A 126 10.62 5.94 22.60
N ASN A 127 10.13 5.52 21.44
CA ASN A 127 10.89 5.50 20.18
C ASN A 127 10.44 6.53 19.14
N GLN A 128 9.60 7.49 19.54
CA GLN A 128 8.99 8.45 18.60
C GLN A 128 9.91 9.63 18.24
N MET A 129 10.94 9.90 19.02
CA MET A 129 11.88 11.00 18.78
C MET A 129 12.90 10.62 17.70
N LEU A 130 13.25 11.58 16.84
CA LEU A 130 14.37 11.47 15.95
C LEU A 130 15.68 11.81 16.68
N HIS A 131 16.78 11.21 16.23
CA HIS A 131 18.11 11.65 16.68
C HIS A 131 18.33 13.12 16.33
N GLN A 132 18.99 13.89 17.18
CA GLN A 132 19.20 15.32 16.98
C GLN A 132 19.85 15.62 15.62
N ASP A 133 20.85 14.84 15.22
CA ASP A 133 21.55 15.05 13.95
C ASP A 133 20.64 14.72 12.74
N MET A 134 19.64 13.85 12.90
CA MET A 134 18.64 13.61 11.84
C MET A 134 17.82 14.85 11.52
N LEU A 135 17.56 15.72 12.51
CA LEU A 135 16.81 16.95 12.27
C LEU A 135 17.57 17.89 11.33
N GLN A 136 18.90 17.88 11.36
CA GLN A 136 19.74 18.70 10.47
C GLN A 136 19.63 18.26 9.00
N HIS A 137 19.32 16.97 8.73
CA HIS A 137 19.14 16.49 7.36
C HIS A 137 17.94 17.16 6.65
N PHE A 138 16.92 17.59 7.40
CA PHE A 138 15.80 18.32 6.79
C PHE A 138 16.24 19.67 6.19
N ASP A 139 17.30 20.30 6.73
CA ASP A 139 17.81 21.56 6.22
C ASP A 139 18.53 21.41 4.87
N ALA A 140 19.02 20.21 4.56
CA ALA A 140 19.63 19.90 3.27
C ALA A 140 18.63 19.72 2.12
N PHE A 141 17.36 19.47 2.43
CA PHE A 141 16.33 19.36 1.39
C PHE A 141 15.84 20.73 0.90
N PRO A 142 15.62 20.89 -0.42
CA PRO A 142 14.99 22.09 -0.95
C PRO A 142 13.61 22.32 -0.34
N PRO A 143 13.17 23.59 -0.13
CA PRO A 143 11.87 23.89 0.46
C PRO A 143 10.65 23.26 -0.27
N LYS A 144 10.78 23.04 -1.58
CA LYS A 144 9.75 22.43 -2.43
C LYS A 144 9.98 20.94 -2.71
N ALA A 145 10.90 20.29 -1.97
CA ALA A 145 11.13 18.86 -2.13
C ALA A 145 9.82 18.09 -1.83
N HIS A 146 9.54 17.08 -2.65
CA HIS A 146 8.33 16.27 -2.46
C HIS A 146 8.43 15.48 -1.14
N PRO A 147 7.42 15.51 -0.25
CA PRO A 147 7.51 14.90 1.07
C PRO A 147 7.74 13.38 1.02
N MET A 148 7.30 12.66 -0.02
CA MET A 148 7.62 11.24 -0.21
C MET A 148 9.11 10.98 -0.45
N SER A 149 9.81 11.89 -1.15
CA SER A 149 11.26 11.82 -1.34
C SER A 149 11.99 11.98 -0.01
N ILE A 150 11.58 12.98 0.78
CA ILE A 150 12.12 13.19 2.13
C ILE A 150 11.85 11.98 3.01
N LEU A 151 10.62 11.46 2.99
CA LEU A 151 10.21 10.32 3.80
C LEU A 151 11.06 9.08 3.53
N SER A 152 11.25 8.70 2.26
CA SER A 152 12.06 7.53 1.89
C SER A 152 13.52 7.69 2.32
N ALA A 153 14.11 8.85 2.08
CA ALA A 153 15.49 9.15 2.46
C ALA A 153 15.70 9.11 3.98
N MET A 154 14.80 9.73 4.74
CA MET A 154 14.90 9.82 6.20
C MET A 154 14.59 8.50 6.90
N ILE A 155 13.66 7.68 6.38
CA ILE A 155 13.46 6.31 6.89
C ILE A 155 14.73 5.49 6.69
N HIS A 156 15.36 5.54 5.51
CA HIS A 156 16.62 4.83 5.29
C HIS A 156 17.73 5.36 6.20
N ALA A 157 17.87 6.68 6.33
CA ALA A 157 18.85 7.33 7.21
C ALA A 157 18.69 6.90 8.68
N SER A 158 17.47 6.58 9.14
CA SER A 158 17.23 6.10 10.52
C SER A 158 18.03 4.84 10.87
N SER A 159 18.43 4.05 9.88
CA SER A 159 19.30 2.88 10.08
C SER A 159 20.70 3.23 10.57
N ALA A 160 21.21 4.42 10.21
CA ALA A 160 22.53 4.92 10.63
C ALA A 160 22.54 5.45 12.07
N TYR A 161 21.38 5.60 12.70
CA TYR A 161 21.22 6.09 14.07
C TYR A 161 20.65 5.00 14.98
N PRO A 162 21.43 3.95 15.32
CA PRO A 162 20.93 2.85 16.13
C PRO A 162 20.55 3.32 17.53
N SER A 163 19.50 2.74 18.08
CA SER A 163 19.17 2.93 19.50
C SER A 163 20.23 2.25 20.37
N MET A 164 20.65 2.91 21.45
CA MET A 164 21.50 2.27 22.46
C MET A 164 20.90 0.97 23.01
N LYS A 165 19.56 0.87 23.02
CA LYS A 165 18.83 -0.34 23.45
C LYS A 165 19.00 -1.53 22.49
N THR A 166 19.44 -1.29 21.25
CA THR A 166 19.65 -2.34 20.23
C THR A 166 21.13 -2.70 20.06
N TYR A 167 22.04 -1.94 20.67
CA TYR A 167 23.45 -2.20 20.59
C TYR A 167 23.79 -3.60 21.14
N ARG A 168 24.47 -4.41 20.37
CA ARG A 168 24.83 -5.82 20.67
C ARG A 168 23.65 -6.82 20.70
N LYS A 169 22.44 -6.45 20.24
CA LYS A 169 21.32 -7.38 20.07
C LYS A 169 21.36 -8.03 18.69
N SER A 170 20.92 -9.28 18.61
CA SER A 170 20.63 -9.91 17.33
C SER A 170 19.49 -9.17 16.61
N LEU A 171 19.34 -9.39 15.30
CA LEU A 171 18.23 -8.79 14.53
C LEU A 171 16.86 -9.14 15.12
N LYS A 172 16.68 -10.40 15.57
CA LYS A 172 15.45 -10.87 16.17
C LYS A 172 15.14 -10.17 17.49
N GLU A 173 16.13 -10.01 18.36
CA GLU A 173 15.96 -9.33 19.66
C GLU A 173 15.78 -7.81 19.52
N ALA A 174 16.32 -7.21 18.47
CA ALA A 174 16.19 -5.79 18.18
C ALA A 174 14.89 -5.46 17.43
N PHE A 175 14.25 -6.44 16.81
CA PHE A 175 13.09 -6.26 15.94
C PHE A 175 11.94 -5.44 16.59
N PRO A 176 11.49 -5.71 17.83
CA PRO A 176 10.39 -4.92 18.43
C PRO A 176 10.72 -3.43 18.52
N ILE A 177 11.97 -3.09 18.84
CA ILE A 177 12.43 -1.69 18.91
C ILE A 177 12.51 -1.07 17.51
N HIS A 178 13.01 -1.82 16.51
CA HIS A 178 13.08 -1.35 15.13
C HIS A 178 11.67 -1.14 14.54
N ALA A 179 10.73 -2.04 14.82
CA ALA A 179 9.33 -1.91 14.42
C ALA A 179 8.69 -0.65 15.06
N ALA A 180 8.89 -0.46 16.37
CA ALA A 180 8.39 0.72 17.07
C ALA A 180 8.99 2.02 16.52
N ARG A 181 10.31 2.04 16.25
CA ARG A 181 10.98 3.18 15.61
C ARG A 181 10.39 3.50 14.25
N LEU A 182 10.23 2.50 13.39
CA LEU A 182 9.65 2.70 12.06
C LEU A 182 8.24 3.30 12.14
N ILE A 183 7.36 2.70 12.93
CA ILE A 183 5.97 3.18 13.06
C ILE A 183 5.95 4.60 13.61
N SER A 184 6.65 4.86 14.71
CA SER A 184 6.61 6.17 15.38
C SER A 184 7.37 7.25 14.63
N GLN A 185 8.58 6.95 14.14
CA GLN A 185 9.44 7.93 13.47
C GLN A 185 8.95 8.28 12.07
N THR A 186 8.29 7.37 11.36
CA THR A 186 7.64 7.69 10.07
C THR A 186 6.67 8.84 10.22
N ARG A 187 5.83 8.81 11.25
CA ARG A 187 4.92 9.90 11.60
C ARG A 187 5.68 11.20 11.89
N THR A 188 6.74 11.13 12.70
CA THR A 188 7.55 12.30 13.08
C THR A 188 8.29 12.88 11.86
N ILE A 189 8.87 12.05 11.00
CA ILE A 189 9.51 12.46 9.75
C ILE A 189 8.50 13.17 8.84
N ALA A 190 7.30 12.61 8.69
CA ALA A 190 6.24 13.18 7.86
C ALA A 190 5.85 14.60 8.31
N THR A 191 5.64 14.78 9.61
CA THR A 191 5.28 16.10 10.16
C THR A 191 6.44 17.10 10.11
N CYS A 192 7.69 16.68 10.35
CA CYS A 192 8.86 17.54 10.15
C CYS A 192 9.00 17.99 8.69
N SER A 193 8.76 17.08 7.73
CA SER A 193 8.77 17.39 6.30
C SER A 193 7.74 18.47 5.93
N TYR A 194 6.51 18.33 6.41
CA TYR A 194 5.44 19.30 6.22
C TYR A 194 5.82 20.67 6.83
N ARG A 195 6.27 20.69 8.08
CA ARG A 195 6.61 21.94 8.80
C ARG A 195 7.78 22.66 8.14
N LYS A 196 8.79 21.91 7.67
CA LYS A 196 9.89 22.50 6.88
C LYS A 196 9.38 23.19 5.61
N ALA A 197 8.47 22.56 4.86
CA ALA A 197 7.88 23.15 3.67
C ALA A 197 7.01 24.38 3.98
N ALA A 198 6.36 24.39 5.15
CA ALA A 198 5.55 25.51 5.66
C ALA A 198 6.38 26.65 6.32
N GLY A 199 7.69 26.48 6.44
CA GLY A 199 8.57 27.46 7.13
C GLY A 199 8.37 27.48 8.65
N LEU A 200 7.84 26.40 9.25
CA LEU A 200 7.59 26.27 10.68
C LEU A 200 8.70 25.45 11.36
N PRO A 201 9.02 25.73 12.63
CA PRO A 201 9.96 24.92 13.38
C PRO A 201 9.38 23.50 13.63
N PRO A 202 10.22 22.46 13.82
CA PRO A 202 9.72 21.14 14.20
C PRO A 202 8.86 21.21 15.46
N SER A 203 7.76 20.45 15.47
CA SER A 203 6.95 20.22 16.67
C SER A 203 7.25 18.82 17.19
N TYR A 204 7.56 18.70 18.46
CA TYR A 204 7.92 17.43 19.06
C TYR A 204 6.68 16.67 19.53
N PRO A 205 6.69 15.33 19.46
CA PRO A 205 5.59 14.52 19.98
C PRO A 205 5.48 14.65 21.50
N LYS A 206 4.25 14.63 22.00
CA LYS A 206 3.93 14.63 23.44
C LYS A 206 3.73 13.20 23.93
N THR A 207 4.20 12.89 25.14
CA THR A 207 4.12 11.54 25.71
C THR A 207 2.72 11.17 26.21
N ASN A 208 1.87 12.16 26.45
CA ASN A 208 0.50 12.01 26.93
C ASN A 208 -0.54 11.92 25.79
N LEU A 209 -0.14 12.09 24.53
CA LEU A 209 -1.03 11.99 23.36
C LEU A 209 -0.92 10.62 22.71
N LYS A 210 -2.04 10.10 22.22
CA LYS A 210 -2.10 8.89 21.43
C LYS A 210 -1.46 9.10 20.05
N TYR A 211 -1.28 8.04 19.29
CA TYR A 211 -0.56 8.05 18.02
C TYR A 211 -1.12 9.08 17.03
N THR A 212 -2.41 9.01 16.74
CA THR A 212 -3.08 9.89 15.77
C THR A 212 -3.24 11.32 16.29
N GLU A 213 -3.50 11.50 17.58
CA GLU A 213 -3.51 12.79 18.27
C GLU A 213 -2.15 13.49 18.13
N ASN A 214 -1.07 12.75 18.36
CA ASN A 214 0.30 13.25 18.18
C ASN A 214 0.61 13.67 16.74
N PHE A 215 0.10 12.94 15.75
CA PHE A 215 0.25 13.35 14.36
C PHE A 215 -0.36 14.73 14.11
N LEU A 216 -1.60 14.92 14.51
CA LEU A 216 -2.31 16.20 14.36
C LEU A 216 -1.61 17.32 15.15
N HIS A 217 -1.23 17.06 16.40
CA HIS A 217 -0.47 18.00 17.20
C HIS A 217 0.83 18.41 16.52
N MET A 218 1.67 17.46 16.13
CA MET A 218 2.96 17.75 15.47
C MET A 218 2.81 18.47 14.13
N MET A 219 1.73 18.20 13.40
CA MET A 219 1.50 18.81 12.10
C MET A 219 1.02 20.26 12.25
N PHE A 220 0.05 20.52 13.14
CA PHE A 220 -0.73 21.77 13.11
C PHE A 220 -0.51 22.67 14.33
N SER A 221 0.11 22.22 15.45
CA SER A 221 0.35 23.09 16.59
C SER A 221 1.24 24.29 16.20
N LEU A 222 0.93 25.46 16.75
CA LEU A 222 1.78 26.63 16.67
C LEU A 222 2.69 26.71 17.90
N PRO A 223 3.86 27.37 17.80
CA PRO A 223 4.72 27.58 18.95
C PRO A 223 3.98 28.33 20.08
N GLY A 224 3.89 27.72 21.25
CA GLY A 224 3.21 28.29 22.42
C GLY A 224 1.71 28.02 22.50
N GLU A 225 1.13 27.35 21.52
CA GLU A 225 -0.28 26.99 21.50
C GLU A 225 -0.47 25.48 21.41
N ASP A 226 -1.42 24.95 22.16
CA ASP A 226 -1.86 23.57 22.01
C ASP A 226 -2.85 23.47 20.81
N TYR A 227 -2.70 22.42 20.01
CA TYR A 227 -3.66 22.12 18.96
C TYR A 227 -4.95 21.56 19.57
N ASP A 228 -6.09 22.11 19.19
CA ASP A 228 -7.40 21.62 19.61
C ASP A 228 -7.73 20.31 18.88
N LEU A 229 -7.73 19.22 19.63
CA LEU A 229 -7.95 17.87 19.11
C LEU A 229 -9.45 17.57 19.02
N ASN A 230 -10.03 17.78 17.84
CA ASN A 230 -11.40 17.35 17.57
C ASN A 230 -11.48 15.82 17.53
N PRO A 231 -12.31 15.16 18.38
CA PRO A 231 -12.38 13.69 18.46
C PRO A 231 -12.79 13.01 17.14
N GLU A 232 -13.69 13.63 16.36
CA GLU A 232 -14.12 13.08 15.05
C GLU A 232 -13.01 13.13 14.02
N VAL A 233 -12.20 14.19 14.04
CA VAL A 233 -11.02 14.31 13.19
C VAL A 233 -9.97 13.26 13.56
N VAL A 234 -9.72 13.08 14.85
CA VAL A 234 -8.81 12.04 15.36
C VAL A 234 -9.28 10.66 14.92
N ARG A 235 -10.58 10.38 15.10
CA ARG A 235 -11.17 9.09 14.73
C ARG A 235 -11.10 8.83 13.24
N ALA A 236 -11.42 9.82 12.41
CA ALA A 236 -11.37 9.71 10.96
C ALA A 236 -9.96 9.39 10.46
N LEU A 237 -8.97 10.08 10.99
CA LEU A 237 -7.58 9.85 10.61
C LEU A 237 -7.05 8.50 11.10
N ASP A 238 -7.41 8.09 12.32
CA ASP A 238 -7.08 6.77 12.87
C ASP A 238 -7.66 5.66 11.99
N LEU A 239 -8.90 5.85 11.53
CA LEU A 239 -9.58 4.93 10.63
C LEU A 239 -8.92 4.88 9.25
N ILE A 240 -8.52 6.03 8.69
CA ILE A 240 -7.74 6.07 7.44
C ILE A 240 -6.47 5.25 7.59
N PHE A 241 -5.71 5.42 8.67
CA PHE A 241 -4.50 4.65 8.90
C PHE A 241 -4.78 3.15 9.03
N LEU A 242 -5.82 2.76 9.78
CA LEU A 242 -6.23 1.36 9.96
C LEU A 242 -6.61 0.71 8.62
N LEU A 243 -7.44 1.35 7.82
CA LEU A 243 -7.91 0.82 6.53
C LEU A 243 -6.80 0.71 5.47
N HIS A 244 -5.69 1.44 5.66
CA HIS A 244 -4.52 1.39 4.79
C HIS A 244 -3.40 0.49 5.34
N ALA A 245 -3.56 -0.12 6.54
CA ALA A 245 -2.48 -0.77 7.26
C ALA A 245 -1.84 -1.94 6.50
N ASP A 246 -2.63 -2.72 5.76
CA ASP A 246 -2.11 -3.71 4.81
C ASP A 246 -3.11 -3.96 3.66
N HIS A 247 -2.63 -4.56 2.59
CA HIS A 247 -3.48 -4.94 1.45
C HIS A 247 -2.77 -5.98 0.57
N GLU A 248 -2.47 -7.14 1.18
CA GLU A 248 -1.87 -8.29 0.52
C GLU A 248 -0.57 -7.96 -0.25
N GLN A 249 -0.30 -8.61 -1.38
CA GLN A 249 0.92 -8.44 -2.17
C GLN A 249 0.82 -7.30 -3.20
N ASN A 250 0.42 -6.10 -2.74
CA ASN A 250 0.52 -4.89 -3.57
C ASN A 250 1.98 -4.57 -3.90
N CYS A 251 2.21 -3.64 -4.84
CA CYS A 251 3.55 -3.31 -5.35
C CYS A 251 4.55 -2.95 -4.23
N SER A 252 4.17 -2.14 -3.25
CA SER A 252 5.08 -1.73 -2.18
C SER A 252 5.35 -2.86 -1.18
N THR A 253 4.35 -3.67 -0.84
CA THR A 253 4.52 -4.85 0.03
C THR A 253 5.42 -5.89 -0.63
N SER A 254 5.21 -6.20 -1.92
CA SER A 254 6.07 -7.10 -2.68
C SER A 254 7.51 -6.57 -2.77
N THR A 255 7.70 -5.25 -2.90
CA THR A 255 9.01 -4.60 -2.88
C THR A 255 9.69 -4.76 -1.53
N VAL A 256 8.98 -4.55 -0.41
CA VAL A 256 9.50 -4.78 0.94
C VAL A 256 9.97 -6.22 1.11
N ARG A 257 9.15 -7.20 0.72
CA ARG A 257 9.49 -8.63 0.78
C ARG A 257 10.69 -8.96 -0.10
N MET A 258 10.77 -8.39 -1.30
CA MET A 258 11.89 -8.60 -2.21
C MET A 258 13.21 -8.10 -1.60
N VAL A 259 13.23 -6.90 -1.04
CA VAL A 259 14.42 -6.33 -0.36
C VAL A 259 14.75 -7.13 0.89
N ALA A 260 13.75 -7.48 1.71
CA ALA A 260 13.91 -8.29 2.91
C ALA A 260 14.53 -9.66 2.60
N SER A 261 14.20 -10.27 1.46
CA SER A 261 14.71 -11.58 1.04
C SER A 261 16.24 -11.61 0.86
N SER A 262 16.87 -10.44 0.67
CA SER A 262 18.33 -10.28 0.66
C SER A 262 18.95 -10.15 2.05
N GLN A 263 18.14 -10.23 3.13
CA GLN A 263 18.51 -9.97 4.52
C GLN A 263 18.93 -8.52 4.79
N ALA A 264 18.48 -7.57 3.95
CA ALA A 264 18.61 -6.15 4.24
C ALA A 264 17.83 -5.79 5.52
N ASN A 265 18.27 -4.75 6.24
CA ASN A 265 17.58 -4.33 7.46
C ASN A 265 16.17 -3.79 7.18
N VAL A 266 15.33 -3.76 8.21
CA VAL A 266 13.92 -3.38 8.08
C VAL A 266 13.74 -1.91 7.61
N PHE A 267 14.65 -1.00 7.94
CA PHE A 267 14.59 0.40 7.48
C PHE A 267 14.83 0.50 5.97
N ALA A 268 15.80 -0.24 5.44
CA ALA A 268 16.06 -0.30 4.00
C ALA A 268 14.84 -0.89 3.25
N SER A 269 14.27 -1.97 3.78
CA SER A 269 13.10 -2.62 3.20
C SER A 269 11.87 -1.70 3.22
N ALA A 270 11.60 -1.02 4.35
CA ALA A 270 10.50 -0.08 4.47
C ALA A 270 10.70 1.16 3.55
N SER A 271 11.92 1.69 3.46
CA SER A 271 12.23 2.79 2.53
C SER A 271 11.95 2.41 1.07
N ALA A 272 12.32 1.20 0.66
CA ALA A 272 12.01 0.68 -0.67
C ALA A 272 10.49 0.57 -0.89
N GLY A 273 9.73 0.18 0.14
CA GLY A 273 8.26 0.20 0.14
C GLY A 273 7.70 1.61 -0.09
N VAL A 274 8.26 2.62 0.58
CA VAL A 274 7.88 4.03 0.38
C VAL A 274 8.15 4.48 -1.06
N CYS A 275 9.32 4.12 -1.63
CA CYS A 275 9.65 4.43 -3.02
C CYS A 275 8.65 3.81 -4.00
N ALA A 276 8.29 2.54 -3.80
CA ALA A 276 7.30 1.87 -4.65
C ALA A 276 5.89 2.46 -4.48
N LEU A 277 5.50 2.85 -3.24
CA LEU A 277 4.22 3.47 -2.97
C LEU A 277 4.08 4.83 -3.66
N TRP A 278 5.15 5.58 -3.82
CA TRP A 278 5.13 6.91 -4.44
C TRP A 278 4.78 6.89 -5.93
N GLY A 279 4.89 5.73 -6.59
CA GLY A 279 4.56 5.61 -8.01
C GLY A 279 3.09 5.98 -8.29
N PRO A 280 2.80 6.73 -9.39
CA PRO A 280 1.44 7.20 -9.71
C PRO A 280 0.44 6.06 -9.97
N LEU A 281 0.92 4.85 -10.29
CA LEU A 281 0.08 3.67 -10.48
C LEU A 281 -0.20 2.92 -9.17
N HIS A 282 0.30 3.41 -8.02
CA HIS A 282 0.12 2.74 -6.73
C HIS A 282 -0.49 3.68 -5.68
N GLY A 283 0.28 4.56 -5.03
CA GLY A 283 -0.20 5.39 -3.92
C GLY A 283 -0.70 6.78 -4.32
N GLY A 284 -0.82 7.08 -5.61
CA GLY A 284 -1.26 8.40 -6.09
C GLY A 284 -2.76 8.56 -6.31
N ALA A 285 -3.57 7.53 -6.02
CA ALA A 285 -4.98 7.52 -6.41
C ALA A 285 -5.82 8.57 -5.68
N ASN A 286 -5.64 8.75 -4.38
CA ASN A 286 -6.40 9.74 -3.60
C ASN A 286 -6.05 11.20 -3.97
N GLN A 287 -4.79 11.49 -4.31
CA GLN A 287 -4.40 12.79 -4.88
C GLN A 287 -5.07 13.00 -6.24
N ALA A 288 -5.02 12.00 -7.13
CA ALA A 288 -5.63 12.07 -8.44
C ALA A 288 -7.16 12.25 -8.39
N VAL A 289 -7.84 11.74 -7.36
CA VAL A 289 -9.27 11.99 -7.12
C VAL A 289 -9.51 13.47 -6.88
N LEU A 290 -8.76 14.12 -6.00
CA LEU A 290 -8.96 15.55 -5.73
C LEU A 290 -8.59 16.42 -6.93
N GLU A 291 -7.51 16.11 -7.65
CA GLU A 291 -7.14 16.81 -8.88
C GLU A 291 -8.28 16.75 -9.92
N MET A 292 -8.92 15.59 -10.06
CA MET A 292 -10.10 15.40 -10.91
C MET A 292 -11.29 16.24 -10.43
N LEU A 293 -11.60 16.22 -9.14
CA LEU A 293 -12.72 16.98 -8.58
C LEU A 293 -12.47 18.49 -8.70
N GLU A 294 -11.23 18.96 -8.49
CA GLU A 294 -10.84 20.36 -8.69
C GLU A 294 -10.92 20.77 -10.17
N GLU A 295 -10.57 19.89 -11.10
CA GLU A 295 -10.75 20.15 -12.54
C GLU A 295 -12.24 20.31 -12.88
N ILE A 296 -13.10 19.40 -12.44
CA ILE A 296 -14.55 19.46 -12.66
C ILE A 296 -15.12 20.75 -12.10
N HIS A 297 -14.76 21.10 -10.87
CA HIS A 297 -15.23 22.32 -10.21
C HIS A 297 -14.79 23.59 -10.95
N ARG A 298 -13.51 23.65 -11.34
CA ARG A 298 -12.94 24.79 -12.10
C ARG A 298 -13.61 24.98 -13.45
N ASP A 299 -14.03 23.90 -14.10
CA ASP A 299 -14.74 23.93 -15.38
C ASP A 299 -16.22 24.29 -15.23
N GLY A 300 -16.71 24.52 -14.01
CA GLY A 300 -18.11 24.84 -13.69
C GLY A 300 -19.05 23.67 -13.97
N ASP A 301 -18.53 22.42 -13.97
CA ASP A 301 -19.29 21.20 -14.21
C ASP A 301 -19.74 20.59 -12.88
N ASP A 302 -20.90 19.98 -12.85
CA ASP A 302 -21.42 19.21 -11.70
C ASP A 302 -20.98 17.73 -11.72
N GLY A 303 -20.12 17.36 -12.66
CA GLY A 303 -19.66 15.99 -12.92
C GLY A 303 -20.33 15.33 -14.10
N SER A 304 -21.47 15.80 -14.57
CA SER A 304 -22.25 15.18 -15.66
C SER A 304 -21.49 15.18 -16.98
N LYS A 305 -20.94 16.33 -17.38
CA LYS A 305 -20.13 16.47 -18.60
C LYS A 305 -18.85 15.66 -18.52
N PHE A 306 -18.20 15.62 -17.34
CA PHE A 306 -17.00 14.82 -17.12
C PHE A 306 -17.28 13.33 -17.31
N LEU A 307 -18.38 12.81 -16.74
CA LEU A 307 -18.79 11.41 -16.91
C LEU A 307 -19.06 11.06 -18.37
N ASP A 308 -19.71 11.96 -19.12
CA ASP A 308 -19.92 11.77 -20.55
C ASP A 308 -18.59 11.71 -21.34
N GLN A 309 -17.62 12.53 -20.96
CA GLN A 309 -16.27 12.47 -21.56
C GLN A 309 -15.55 11.16 -21.23
N VAL A 310 -15.70 10.63 -20.01
CA VAL A 310 -15.16 9.33 -19.62
C VAL A 310 -15.80 8.20 -20.44
N LYS A 311 -17.14 8.20 -20.60
CA LYS A 311 -17.86 7.22 -21.41
C LYS A 311 -17.42 7.23 -22.86
N ASN A 312 -17.24 8.41 -23.42
CA ASN A 312 -16.86 8.63 -24.83
C ASN A 312 -15.34 8.58 -25.05
N LYS A 313 -14.54 8.27 -24.02
CA LYS A 313 -13.07 8.20 -24.03
C LYS A 313 -12.40 9.47 -24.58
N VAL A 314 -12.97 10.63 -24.30
CA VAL A 314 -12.43 11.93 -24.72
C VAL A 314 -11.15 12.22 -23.93
N GLY A 315 -10.04 12.47 -24.61
CA GLY A 315 -8.78 12.88 -23.98
C GLY A 315 -8.15 11.89 -23.00
N ASN A 316 -8.46 10.57 -23.10
CA ASN A 316 -8.03 9.55 -22.14
C ASN A 316 -8.45 9.82 -20.68
N ARG A 317 -9.51 10.59 -20.46
CA ARG A 317 -10.04 10.87 -19.12
C ARG A 317 -10.46 9.58 -18.42
N ARG A 318 -10.14 9.51 -17.13
CA ARG A 318 -10.47 8.38 -16.25
C ARG A 318 -11.23 8.86 -15.03
N LEU A 319 -12.17 8.08 -14.59
CA LEU A 319 -12.86 8.30 -13.32
C LEU A 319 -11.94 7.80 -12.18
N MET A 320 -11.23 8.74 -11.54
CA MET A 320 -10.28 8.41 -10.47
C MET A 320 -11.01 8.09 -9.18
N GLY A 321 -10.50 7.13 -8.40
CA GLY A 321 -11.14 6.64 -7.19
C GLY A 321 -12.28 5.65 -7.43
N PHE A 322 -12.47 5.19 -8.68
CA PHE A 322 -13.45 4.19 -9.06
C PHE A 322 -12.80 2.96 -9.70
N GLY A 323 -13.33 1.79 -9.36
CA GLY A 323 -12.76 0.51 -9.75
C GLY A 323 -11.54 0.14 -8.92
N HIS A 324 -11.20 -1.12 -8.93
CA HIS A 324 -10.07 -1.65 -8.20
C HIS A 324 -9.45 -2.82 -8.96
N ARG A 325 -8.11 -2.98 -8.83
CA ARG A 325 -7.42 -4.08 -9.52
C ARG A 325 -7.86 -5.45 -8.98
N VAL A 326 -8.17 -5.53 -7.69
CA VAL A 326 -8.55 -6.76 -6.98
C VAL A 326 -10.07 -6.87 -6.85
N TYR A 327 -10.72 -5.88 -6.22
CA TYR A 327 -12.17 -5.92 -6.02
C TYR A 327 -12.94 -5.82 -7.33
N LYS A 328 -13.80 -6.83 -7.59
CA LYS A 328 -14.79 -6.87 -8.66
C LYS A 328 -16.20 -6.58 -8.14
N SER A 329 -16.32 -6.37 -6.85
CA SER A 329 -17.44 -5.93 -6.08
C SER A 329 -17.10 -4.59 -5.42
N PHE A 330 -17.86 -4.17 -4.40
CA PHE A 330 -17.52 -2.97 -3.61
C PHE A 330 -16.24 -3.19 -2.81
N ASP A 331 -15.42 -2.14 -2.73
CA ASP A 331 -14.32 -2.08 -1.76
C ASP A 331 -14.92 -1.93 -0.35
N PRO A 332 -14.75 -2.92 0.56
CA PRO A 332 -15.38 -2.86 1.89
C PRO A 332 -14.93 -1.64 2.70
N ARG A 333 -13.76 -1.09 2.39
CA ARG A 333 -13.22 0.11 3.04
C ARG A 333 -13.94 1.38 2.61
N ALA A 334 -14.45 1.43 1.37
CA ALA A 334 -15.12 2.61 0.83
C ALA A 334 -16.42 2.94 1.58
N VAL A 335 -17.20 1.92 1.95
CA VAL A 335 -18.44 2.11 2.73
C VAL A 335 -18.13 2.72 4.09
N ILE A 336 -17.11 2.19 4.77
CA ILE A 336 -16.68 2.63 6.10
C ILE A 336 -16.20 4.08 6.07
N ILE A 337 -15.35 4.41 5.11
CA ILE A 337 -14.74 5.75 5.04
C ILE A 337 -15.74 6.82 4.58
N LYS A 338 -16.74 6.44 3.77
CA LYS A 338 -17.82 7.33 3.37
C LYS A 338 -18.62 7.83 4.58
N GLU A 339 -19.03 6.90 5.43
CA GLU A 339 -19.78 7.21 6.66
C GLU A 339 -19.00 8.16 7.59
N GLN A 340 -17.70 7.92 7.71
CA GLN A 340 -16.82 8.79 8.50
C GLN A 340 -16.60 10.15 7.82
N CYS A 341 -16.57 10.23 6.50
CA CYS A 341 -16.49 11.47 5.75
C CYS A 341 -17.67 12.38 6.08
N ASP A 342 -18.90 11.87 6.01
CA ASP A 342 -20.11 12.63 6.33
C ASP A 342 -20.07 13.16 7.78
N LYS A 343 -19.60 12.37 8.75
CA LYS A 343 -19.46 12.80 10.15
C LYS A 343 -18.46 13.95 10.32
N VAL A 344 -17.27 13.83 9.72
CA VAL A 344 -16.23 14.86 9.79
C VAL A 344 -16.68 16.17 9.19
N LEU A 345 -17.28 16.13 8.00
CA LEU A 345 -17.75 17.33 7.31
C LEU A 345 -18.86 18.04 8.09
N THR A 346 -19.78 17.28 8.68
CA THR A 346 -20.83 17.82 9.54
C THR A 346 -20.23 18.46 10.80
N GLN A 347 -19.31 17.79 11.47
CA GLN A 347 -18.68 18.27 12.70
C GLN A 347 -17.82 19.54 12.47
N LEU A 348 -17.10 19.59 11.37
CA LEU A 348 -16.28 20.74 11.04
C LEU A 348 -17.07 21.89 10.37
N ASN A 349 -18.37 21.67 10.11
CA ASN A 349 -19.23 22.61 9.40
C ASN A 349 -18.62 23.07 8.06
N VAL A 350 -17.97 22.15 7.36
CA VAL A 350 -17.32 22.40 6.07
C VAL A 350 -18.31 22.12 4.96
N SER A 351 -18.65 23.17 4.21
CA SER A 351 -19.30 23.03 2.91
C SER A 351 -18.23 23.04 1.84
N ASP A 352 -17.86 21.89 1.31
CA ASP A 352 -16.88 21.77 0.23
C ASP A 352 -17.60 21.43 -1.09
N PRO A 353 -17.53 22.29 -2.11
CA PRO A 353 -18.16 22.03 -3.41
C PRO A 353 -17.64 20.75 -4.08
N LEU A 354 -16.42 20.32 -3.77
CA LEU A 354 -15.89 19.05 -4.30
C LEU A 354 -16.64 17.84 -3.74
N LEU A 355 -17.19 17.93 -2.52
CA LEU A 355 -18.00 16.86 -1.95
C LEU A 355 -19.32 16.70 -2.71
N GLU A 356 -19.97 17.78 -3.06
CA GLU A 356 -21.24 17.71 -3.83
C GLU A 356 -20.99 17.10 -5.21
N ILE A 357 -19.87 17.47 -5.87
CA ILE A 357 -19.45 16.85 -7.12
C ILE A 357 -19.16 15.36 -6.89
N ALA A 358 -18.45 14.99 -5.82
CA ALA A 358 -18.13 13.60 -5.50
C ALA A 358 -19.39 12.75 -5.29
N LYS A 359 -20.37 13.26 -4.52
CA LYS A 359 -21.68 12.58 -4.31
C LYS A 359 -22.43 12.38 -5.63
N LYS A 360 -22.40 13.39 -6.51
CA LYS A 360 -23.02 13.31 -7.84
C LYS A 360 -22.34 12.27 -8.73
N LEU A 361 -20.99 12.25 -8.75
CA LEU A 361 -20.23 11.25 -9.49
C LEU A 361 -20.54 9.83 -9.00
N GLU A 362 -20.61 9.65 -7.67
CA GLU A 362 -20.96 8.37 -7.08
C GLU A 362 -22.39 7.94 -7.47
N GLU A 363 -23.39 8.82 -7.29
CA GLU A 363 -24.79 8.55 -7.62
C GLU A 363 -24.92 8.08 -9.07
N VAL A 364 -24.32 8.81 -10.02
CA VAL A 364 -24.37 8.45 -11.44
C VAL A 364 -23.63 7.15 -11.71
N ALA A 365 -22.44 6.96 -11.17
CA ALA A 365 -21.63 5.76 -11.41
C ALA A 365 -22.31 4.48 -10.87
N LEU A 366 -23.07 4.58 -9.79
CA LEU A 366 -23.80 3.45 -9.21
C LEU A 366 -25.07 3.07 -9.98
N ASN A 367 -25.64 4.00 -10.76
CA ASN A 367 -26.92 3.82 -11.47
C ASN A 367 -26.78 3.73 -13.00
N ASP A 368 -25.62 4.02 -13.57
CA ASP A 368 -25.39 4.04 -15.01
C ASP A 368 -24.78 2.72 -15.49
N ASP A 369 -25.44 2.07 -16.45
CA ASP A 369 -25.06 0.76 -16.99
C ASP A 369 -23.60 0.69 -17.48
N TYR A 370 -23.05 1.81 -17.99
CA TYR A 370 -21.64 1.84 -18.45
C TYR A 370 -20.67 1.58 -17.30
N PHE A 371 -20.89 2.17 -16.14
CA PHE A 371 -20.03 2.02 -14.97
C PHE A 371 -20.30 0.71 -14.23
N VAL A 372 -21.57 0.37 -14.02
CA VAL A 372 -22.00 -0.86 -13.35
C VAL A 372 -21.50 -2.11 -14.09
N SER A 373 -21.68 -2.18 -15.42
CA SER A 373 -21.22 -3.32 -16.23
C SER A 373 -19.69 -3.49 -16.21
N ARG A 374 -18.94 -2.42 -15.95
CA ARG A 374 -17.48 -2.42 -15.81
C ARG A 374 -16.99 -2.53 -14.38
N LYS A 375 -17.90 -2.68 -13.43
CA LYS A 375 -17.61 -2.80 -11.98
C LYS A 375 -16.78 -1.60 -11.46
N LEU A 376 -17.09 -0.39 -11.92
CA LEU A 376 -16.43 0.83 -11.53
C LEU A 376 -17.11 1.43 -10.29
N TYR A 377 -16.94 0.78 -9.15
CA TYR A 377 -17.42 1.23 -7.86
C TYR A 377 -16.42 2.12 -7.15
N PRO A 378 -16.85 3.05 -6.26
CA PRO A 378 -15.94 3.83 -5.43
C PRO A 378 -15.02 2.94 -4.60
N ASN A 379 -13.76 3.32 -4.49
CA ASN A 379 -12.78 2.66 -3.62
C ASN A 379 -12.42 3.56 -2.42
N VAL A 380 -11.53 3.08 -1.54
CA VAL A 380 -11.14 3.81 -0.32
C VAL A 380 -10.54 5.20 -0.61
N ASP A 381 -9.88 5.39 -1.75
CA ASP A 381 -9.21 6.64 -2.11
C ASP A 381 -10.18 7.76 -2.43
N PHE A 382 -11.42 7.42 -2.84
CA PHE A 382 -12.43 8.39 -3.24
C PHE A 382 -12.81 9.34 -2.10
N TYR A 383 -13.09 8.84 -0.90
CA TYR A 383 -13.48 9.65 0.25
C TYR A 383 -12.34 10.04 1.18
N SER A 384 -11.28 9.23 1.26
CA SER A 384 -10.14 9.55 2.14
C SER A 384 -9.48 10.88 1.78
N GLY A 385 -9.37 11.21 0.49
CA GLY A 385 -8.86 12.51 0.03
C GLY A 385 -9.71 13.70 0.50
N ILE A 386 -11.03 13.56 0.46
CA ILE A 386 -11.97 14.60 0.91
C ILE A 386 -11.83 14.84 2.41
N ILE A 387 -11.74 13.77 3.21
CA ILE A 387 -11.51 13.87 4.66
C ILE A 387 -10.18 14.59 4.94
N MET A 388 -9.09 14.19 4.30
CA MET A 388 -7.78 14.79 4.51
C MET A 388 -7.78 16.28 4.14
N ARG A 389 -8.44 16.67 3.05
CA ARG A 389 -8.63 18.05 2.66
C ARG A 389 -9.44 18.83 3.70
N ALA A 390 -10.55 18.29 4.19
CA ALA A 390 -11.39 18.93 5.20
C ALA A 390 -10.65 19.18 6.53
N ILE A 391 -9.71 18.30 6.88
CA ILE A 391 -8.83 18.44 8.04
C ILE A 391 -7.74 19.53 7.80
N GLY A 392 -7.49 19.94 6.57
CA GLY A 392 -6.44 20.90 6.21
C GLY A 392 -5.10 20.27 5.83
N ILE A 393 -5.08 18.98 5.56
CA ILE A 393 -3.88 18.27 5.09
C ILE A 393 -3.66 18.59 3.61
N PRO A 394 -2.49 19.10 3.19
CA PRO A 394 -2.25 19.43 1.79
C PRO A 394 -2.09 18.18 0.93
N MET A 395 -2.52 18.23 -0.34
CA MET A 395 -2.56 17.10 -1.26
C MET A 395 -1.22 16.35 -1.39
N ASN A 396 -0.09 17.03 -1.39
CA ASN A 396 1.22 16.41 -1.49
C ASN A 396 1.60 15.55 -0.27
N MET A 397 0.81 15.63 0.82
CA MET A 397 0.96 14.79 2.01
C MET A 397 0.09 13.53 1.97
N PHE A 398 -0.83 13.37 1.02
CA PHE A 398 -1.77 12.25 1.03
C PHE A 398 -1.08 10.89 0.91
N THR A 399 -0.18 10.73 -0.03
CA THR A 399 0.61 9.49 -0.16
C THR A 399 1.53 9.27 1.05
N VAL A 400 1.96 10.34 1.73
CA VAL A 400 2.72 10.25 2.98
C VAL A 400 1.87 9.66 4.11
N LEU A 401 0.60 10.09 4.23
CA LEU A 401 -0.33 9.52 5.20
C LEU A 401 -0.63 8.05 4.89
N PHE A 402 -0.76 7.73 3.60
CA PHE A 402 -0.85 6.35 3.16
C PHE A 402 0.36 5.53 3.63
N ALA A 403 1.59 6.06 3.48
CA ALA A 403 2.79 5.38 3.96
C ALA A 403 2.82 5.19 5.49
N ILE A 404 2.33 6.19 6.26
CA ILE A 404 2.17 6.07 7.71
C ILE A 404 1.24 4.90 8.05
N GLY A 405 0.06 4.87 7.43
CA GLY A 405 -0.91 3.79 7.62
C GLY A 405 -0.33 2.43 7.25
N ARG A 406 0.39 2.32 6.12
CA ARG A 406 0.94 1.07 5.58
C ARG A 406 2.17 0.55 6.33
N MET A 407 2.81 1.35 7.13
CA MET A 407 4.05 0.95 7.83
C MET A 407 3.91 -0.32 8.66
N PRO A 408 2.84 -0.57 9.45
CA PRO A 408 2.67 -1.83 10.16
C PRO A 408 2.60 -3.05 9.23
N GLY A 409 1.90 -2.95 8.10
CA GLY A 409 1.83 -4.02 7.11
C GLY A 409 3.20 -4.36 6.51
N TRP A 410 4.00 -3.34 6.16
CA TRP A 410 5.37 -3.56 5.70
C TRP A 410 6.25 -4.21 6.76
N VAL A 411 6.14 -3.78 8.01
CA VAL A 411 6.88 -4.36 9.14
C VAL A 411 6.46 -5.81 9.39
N ALA A 412 5.16 -6.12 9.31
CA ALA A 412 4.63 -7.48 9.44
C ALA A 412 5.14 -8.38 8.32
N ASN A 413 5.09 -7.91 7.07
CA ASN A 413 5.61 -8.64 5.90
C ASN A 413 7.13 -8.85 5.97
N TYR A 414 7.89 -7.87 6.43
CA TYR A 414 9.32 -8.03 6.70
C TYR A 414 9.58 -9.14 7.73
N LYS A 415 8.85 -9.09 8.85
CA LYS A 415 8.96 -10.09 9.91
C LYS A 415 8.68 -11.50 9.39
N GLU A 416 7.61 -11.66 8.61
CA GLU A 416 7.22 -12.95 8.04
C GLU A 416 8.33 -13.53 7.14
N VAL A 417 8.97 -12.69 6.30
CA VAL A 417 10.13 -13.12 5.48
C VAL A 417 11.34 -13.52 6.34
N MET A 418 11.61 -12.78 7.43
CA MET A 418 12.75 -13.06 8.30
C MET A 418 12.53 -14.27 9.22
N ASP A 419 11.29 -14.58 9.57
CA ASP A 419 10.94 -15.72 10.42
C ASP A 419 10.73 -17.03 9.60
N ASP A 420 10.55 -16.94 8.28
CA ASP A 420 10.37 -18.09 7.40
C ASP A 420 11.70 -18.84 7.16
N PRO A 421 11.87 -20.07 7.68
CA PRO A 421 13.09 -20.85 7.47
C PRO A 421 13.27 -21.29 6.01
N GLU A 422 12.20 -21.29 5.21
CA GLU A 422 12.25 -21.60 3.78
C GLU A 422 12.52 -20.35 2.92
N SER A 423 12.62 -19.16 3.52
CA SER A 423 12.85 -17.91 2.81
C SER A 423 14.13 -17.96 1.97
N ARG A 424 14.03 -17.48 0.74
CA ARG A 424 15.16 -17.42 -0.20
C ARG A 424 15.22 -16.07 -0.87
N ILE A 425 16.42 -15.67 -1.27
CA ILE A 425 16.59 -14.44 -2.03
C ILE A 425 15.75 -14.47 -3.31
N SER A 426 14.94 -13.44 -3.50
CA SER A 426 14.09 -13.28 -4.68
C SER A 426 14.94 -12.96 -5.90
N ARG A 427 14.89 -13.85 -6.90
CA ARG A 427 15.60 -13.70 -8.17
C ARG A 427 14.72 -14.18 -9.32
N PRO A 428 13.81 -13.34 -9.81
CA PRO A 428 12.96 -13.71 -10.95
C PRO A 428 13.77 -14.00 -12.21
N ARG A 429 13.20 -14.79 -13.11
CA ARG A 429 13.78 -15.09 -14.42
C ARG A 429 13.28 -14.07 -15.45
N GLN A 430 14.00 -14.00 -16.57
CA GLN A 430 13.59 -13.23 -17.75
C GLN A 430 13.66 -14.08 -19.00
N ILE A 431 12.85 -13.75 -20.01
CA ILE A 431 13.02 -14.20 -21.37
C ILE A 431 13.86 -13.15 -22.07
N TYR A 432 15.06 -13.55 -22.53
CA TYR A 432 15.96 -12.66 -23.23
C TYR A 432 15.47 -12.48 -24.67
N THR A 433 15.27 -11.23 -25.08
CA THR A 433 14.82 -10.85 -26.43
C THR A 433 15.82 -9.94 -27.16
N GLY A 434 17.02 -9.80 -26.61
CA GLY A 434 18.08 -9.03 -27.23
C GLY A 434 18.82 -9.82 -28.31
N GLU A 435 19.88 -9.23 -28.82
CA GLU A 435 20.72 -9.83 -29.84
C GLU A 435 21.44 -11.09 -29.35
N THR A 436 21.70 -12.04 -30.25
CA THR A 436 22.60 -13.17 -29.99
C THR A 436 24.05 -12.70 -29.85
N LEU A 437 24.98 -13.61 -29.53
CA LEU A 437 26.39 -13.30 -29.39
C LEU A 437 26.93 -12.54 -30.62
N ARG A 438 27.47 -11.36 -30.39
CA ARG A 438 28.09 -10.51 -31.41
C ARG A 438 29.57 -10.30 -31.07
N PRO A 439 30.47 -10.29 -32.11
CA PRO A 439 31.84 -9.95 -31.88
C PRO A 439 31.98 -8.48 -31.47
N TYR A 440 32.90 -8.19 -30.56
CA TYR A 440 33.28 -6.83 -30.23
C TYR A 440 33.95 -6.17 -31.43
N LYS A 441 33.43 -5.03 -31.86
CA LYS A 441 34.05 -4.19 -32.90
C LYS A 441 34.82 -3.04 -32.25
N PRO A 442 36.13 -2.84 -32.55
CA PRO A 442 36.86 -1.67 -32.13
C PRO A 442 36.16 -0.37 -32.56
N MET A 443 36.40 0.72 -31.84
CA MET A 443 35.71 2.00 -32.07
C MET A 443 35.84 2.46 -33.52
N ALA A 444 37.02 2.31 -34.12
CA ALA A 444 37.29 2.69 -35.51
C ALA A 444 36.50 1.89 -36.57
N GLU A 445 35.93 0.75 -36.20
CA GLU A 445 35.16 -0.13 -37.10
C GLU A 445 33.64 0.01 -36.86
N ARG A 446 33.21 0.88 -35.97
CA ARG A 446 31.79 1.16 -35.68
C ARG A 446 31.31 2.25 -36.65
N ALA A 447 30.34 1.92 -37.46
CA ALA A 447 29.63 2.88 -38.33
C ALA A 447 28.57 3.67 -37.55
#